data_62261e5bbc3dcb49cadbfeb0c95bf16d
#
_entry.id   62261e5bbc3dcb49cadbfeb0c95bf16d
#
_cell.length_a   1.000
_cell.length_b   1.000
_cell.length_c   1.000
_cell.angle_alpha   90.00
_cell.angle_beta   90.00
_cell.angle_gamma   90.00
#
_symmetry.space_group_name_H-M   'P 1'
#
loop_
_entity.id
_entity.type
_entity.pdbx_description
1 polymer ?
#
loop_
_entity_poly.entity_id
_entity_poly.type
_entity_poly.pdbx_seq_one_letter_code
_entity_poly.pdbx_strand_id
1 'polypeptide(L)'
;MKQKVDVKWARGNGVASVIARIIEIILWLGVAWGVVGIALLYVNRSAIVVDSDANRVYADSISVSGSFLDMSVYLGRGRMRDTVYYPLVALVSAAQLAMLVCLALIFHKVADVCRRLRDWEESRDGLQGPFSEHMVRSFRFVGTCLVALPVVSWLMVAICGLMGASVSAGLGSTVFVMLGLLCWSLAHVFESGAAMQREMDGLV
;
A
#
# COMPACT_ATOMS: atom_id res chain seq x y z
N MET A 1 30.02 -24.55 -11.05
CA MET A 1 29.82 -23.08 -10.85
C MET A 1 28.33 -22.69 -10.73
N LYS A 2 27.41 -23.33 -11.46
CA LYS A 2 25.94 -23.13 -11.38
C LYS A 2 25.37 -23.33 -9.96
N GLN A 3 25.75 -24.40 -9.25
CA GLN A 3 25.19 -24.80 -7.95
C GLN A 3 25.40 -23.76 -6.82
N LYS A 4 26.49 -22.94 -6.86
CA LYS A 4 26.74 -21.87 -5.88
C LYS A 4 25.89 -20.61 -6.12
N VAL A 5 25.47 -20.38 -7.35
CA VAL A 5 24.63 -19.24 -7.71
C VAL A 5 23.19 -19.50 -7.25
N ASP A 6 22.68 -20.73 -7.49
CA ASP A 6 21.30 -21.12 -7.13
C ASP A 6 21.04 -21.00 -5.62
N VAL A 7 22.00 -21.41 -4.77
CA VAL A 7 21.89 -21.32 -3.29
C VAL A 7 21.85 -19.85 -2.80
N LYS A 8 22.51 -18.93 -3.48
CA LYS A 8 22.47 -17.50 -3.11
C LYS A 8 21.12 -16.87 -3.43
N TRP A 9 20.51 -17.20 -4.56
CA TRP A 9 19.19 -16.68 -4.95
C TRP A 9 18.07 -17.23 -4.06
N ALA A 10 18.07 -18.51 -3.75
CA ALA A 10 17.11 -19.14 -2.83
C ALA A 10 17.16 -18.51 -1.44
N ARG A 11 18.37 -18.19 -0.93
CA ARG A 11 18.51 -17.45 0.34
C ARG A 11 17.97 -16.00 0.23
N GLY A 12 18.21 -15.32 -0.89
CA GLY A 12 17.71 -13.97 -1.13
C GLY A 12 16.18 -13.91 -1.11
N ASN A 13 15.52 -14.81 -1.80
CA ASN A 13 14.05 -14.91 -1.85
C ASN A 13 13.46 -15.28 -0.47
N GLY A 14 14.14 -16.13 0.30
CA GLY A 14 13.76 -16.45 1.67
C GLY A 14 13.80 -15.23 2.60
N VAL A 15 14.89 -14.45 2.55
CA VAL A 15 15.03 -13.22 3.35
C VAL A 15 14.00 -12.17 2.94
N ALA A 16 13.79 -11.96 1.63
CA ALA A 16 12.80 -11.02 1.13
C ALA A 16 11.38 -11.37 1.59
N SER A 17 11.01 -12.67 1.57
CA SER A 17 9.72 -13.14 2.06
C SER A 17 9.53 -12.88 3.57
N VAL A 18 10.56 -13.10 4.37
CA VAL A 18 10.51 -12.84 5.82
C VAL A 18 10.37 -11.33 6.09
N ILE A 19 11.16 -10.50 5.42
CA ILE A 19 11.08 -9.04 5.57
C ILE A 19 9.68 -8.53 5.17
N ALA A 20 9.16 -8.97 4.01
CA ALA A 20 7.84 -8.57 3.55
C ALA A 20 6.74 -9.00 4.56
N ARG A 21 6.88 -10.17 5.19
CA ARG A 21 5.95 -10.65 6.21
C ARG A 21 6.01 -9.84 7.50
N ILE A 22 7.20 -9.45 7.92
CA ILE A 22 7.37 -8.57 9.09
C ILE A 22 6.71 -7.21 8.83
N ILE A 23 6.97 -6.61 7.66
CA ILE A 23 6.35 -5.34 7.28
C ILE A 23 4.82 -5.47 7.21
N GLU A 24 4.30 -6.56 6.64
CA GLU A 24 2.86 -6.84 6.60
C GLU A 24 2.25 -6.85 8.01
N ILE A 25 2.87 -7.57 8.96
CA ILE A 25 2.38 -7.63 10.35
C ILE A 25 2.39 -6.23 10.99
N ILE A 26 3.45 -5.46 10.80
CA ILE A 26 3.55 -4.10 11.32
C ILE A 26 2.44 -3.22 10.74
N LEU A 27 2.15 -3.34 9.45
CA LEU A 27 1.09 -2.58 8.79
C LEU A 27 -0.30 -2.97 9.32
N TRP A 28 -0.58 -4.26 9.54
CA TRP A 28 -1.83 -4.71 10.13
C TRP A 28 -2.01 -4.23 11.58
N LEU A 29 -0.92 -4.21 12.37
CA LEU A 29 -0.93 -3.59 13.70
C LEU A 29 -1.21 -2.09 13.60
N GLY A 30 -0.63 -1.41 12.60
CA GLY A 30 -0.91 0.00 12.30
C GLY A 30 -2.39 0.25 11.95
N VAL A 31 -3.01 -0.62 11.15
CA VAL A 31 -4.45 -0.56 10.84
C VAL A 31 -5.28 -0.73 12.12
N ALA A 32 -4.99 -1.75 12.92
CA ALA A 32 -5.71 -1.97 14.18
C ALA A 32 -5.60 -0.78 15.12
N TRP A 33 -4.37 -0.23 15.28
CA TRP A 33 -4.13 0.97 16.07
C TRP A 33 -4.87 2.20 15.52
N GLY A 34 -4.87 2.37 14.20
CA GLY A 34 -5.60 3.44 13.53
C GLY A 34 -7.12 3.39 13.77
N VAL A 35 -7.71 2.19 13.72
CA VAL A 35 -9.15 1.99 14.04
C VAL A 35 -9.44 2.37 15.48
N VAL A 36 -8.61 1.92 16.43
CA VAL A 36 -8.74 2.28 17.86
C VAL A 36 -8.57 3.80 18.03
N GLY A 37 -7.58 4.40 17.36
CA GLY A 37 -7.33 5.85 17.39
C GLY A 37 -8.54 6.65 16.91
N ILE A 38 -9.15 6.27 15.79
CA ILE A 38 -10.37 6.93 15.28
C ILE A 38 -11.53 6.78 16.27
N ALA A 39 -11.73 5.60 16.84
CA ALA A 39 -12.80 5.36 17.83
C ALA A 39 -12.62 6.23 19.06
N LEU A 40 -11.41 6.31 19.61
CA LEU A 40 -11.09 7.15 20.76
C LEU A 40 -11.23 8.63 20.45
N LEU A 41 -10.81 9.08 19.26
CA LEU A 41 -10.97 10.44 18.81
C LEU A 41 -12.45 10.82 18.71
N TYR A 42 -13.31 9.89 18.30
CA TYR A 42 -14.75 10.11 18.21
C TYR A 42 -15.42 10.16 19.58
N VAL A 43 -14.95 9.38 20.55
CA VAL A 43 -15.44 9.42 21.95
C VAL A 43 -15.00 10.72 22.65
N ASN A 44 -13.76 11.14 22.46
CA ASN A 44 -13.18 12.33 23.11
C ASN A 44 -13.26 13.60 22.25
N ARG A 45 -14.24 13.70 21.37
CA ARG A 45 -14.36 14.82 20.42
C ARG A 45 -14.44 16.21 21.08
N SER A 46 -14.87 16.31 22.34
CA SER A 46 -14.91 17.57 23.08
C SER A 46 -13.53 18.07 23.54
N ALA A 47 -12.52 17.19 23.56
CA ALA A 47 -11.14 17.51 23.96
C ALA A 47 -10.20 17.67 22.76
N ILE A 48 -10.72 17.72 21.54
CA ILE A 48 -9.89 17.82 20.35
C ILE A 48 -9.36 19.24 20.19
N VAL A 49 -8.04 19.37 20.10
CA VAL A 49 -7.31 20.63 19.85
C VAL A 49 -6.62 20.54 18.50
N VAL A 50 -6.68 21.62 17.72
CA VAL A 50 -5.94 21.76 16.46
C VAL A 50 -4.57 22.34 16.75
N ASP A 51 -3.52 21.67 16.31
CA ASP A 51 -2.19 22.24 16.29
C ASP A 51 -2.07 23.23 15.12
N SER A 52 -1.78 24.48 15.44
CA SER A 52 -1.73 25.59 14.48
C SER A 52 -0.60 25.45 13.46
N ASP A 53 0.45 24.70 13.76
CA ASP A 53 1.68 24.69 12.96
C ASP A 53 1.88 23.39 12.14
N ALA A 54 1.17 22.31 12.48
CA ALA A 54 1.55 20.98 11.99
C ALA A 54 0.46 20.21 11.23
N ASN A 55 -0.63 20.80 10.79
CA ASN A 55 -1.72 20.03 10.13
C ASN A 55 -2.15 18.79 10.93
N ARG A 56 -2.15 18.89 12.25
CA ARG A 56 -2.48 17.79 13.17
C ARG A 56 -3.60 18.18 14.08
N VAL A 57 -4.40 17.20 14.43
CA VAL A 57 -5.45 17.31 15.42
C VAL A 57 -5.11 16.35 16.55
N TYR A 58 -5.12 16.84 17.77
CA TYR A 58 -4.82 16.07 18.97
C TYR A 58 -6.07 15.90 19.82
N ALA A 59 -6.23 14.71 20.38
CA ALA A 59 -7.15 14.45 21.47
C ALA A 59 -6.38 13.64 22.51
N ASP A 60 -5.94 14.31 23.57
CA ASP A 60 -5.08 13.76 24.61
C ASP A 60 -3.76 13.21 24.01
N SER A 61 -3.53 11.90 24.06
CA SER A 61 -2.35 11.22 23.50
C SER A 61 -2.50 10.79 22.03
N ILE A 62 -3.64 11.03 21.40
CA ILE A 62 -3.95 10.59 20.04
C ILE A 62 -3.85 11.76 19.09
N SER A 63 -3.14 11.59 17.99
CA SER A 63 -3.04 12.60 16.94
C SER A 63 -3.45 12.05 15.59
N VAL A 64 -4.18 12.85 14.80
CA VAL A 64 -4.44 12.60 13.38
C VAL A 64 -3.72 13.66 12.57
N SER A 65 -2.87 13.22 11.66
CA SER A 65 -2.18 14.10 10.72
C SER A 65 -3.00 14.26 9.44
N GLY A 66 -3.12 15.46 8.94
CA GLY A 66 -3.67 15.75 7.61
C GLY A 66 -2.70 15.40 6.47
N SER A 67 -1.46 14.99 6.77
CA SER A 67 -0.44 14.69 5.76
C SER A 67 -0.41 13.20 5.44
N PHE A 68 -0.40 12.86 4.15
CA PHE A 68 -0.20 11.50 3.67
C PHE A 68 0.41 11.50 2.27
N LEU A 69 1.35 10.59 2.03
CA LEU A 69 2.24 10.63 0.88
C LEU A 69 2.90 12.01 0.74
N ASP A 70 2.75 12.65 -0.39
CA ASP A 70 3.23 14.01 -0.69
C ASP A 70 2.11 15.07 -0.70
N MET A 71 0.97 14.75 -0.14
CA MET A 71 -0.18 15.64 -0.02
C MET A 71 -0.44 16.00 1.43
N SER A 72 -0.92 17.21 1.67
CA SER A 72 -1.37 17.63 3.00
C SER A 72 -2.69 18.36 2.93
N VAL A 73 -3.53 18.08 3.92
CA VAL A 73 -4.85 18.69 4.12
C VAL A 73 -4.84 19.40 5.46
N TYR A 74 -5.26 20.66 5.45
CA TYR A 74 -5.39 21.44 6.69
C TYR A 74 -6.71 21.10 7.39
N LEU A 75 -6.64 20.57 8.61
CA LEU A 75 -7.79 20.04 9.34
C LEU A 75 -8.57 21.08 10.14
N GLY A 76 -8.06 22.30 10.25
CA GLY A 76 -8.74 23.43 10.93
C GLY A 76 -9.69 24.20 10.00
N ARG A 77 -10.69 24.86 10.57
CA ARG A 77 -11.65 25.70 9.85
C ARG A 77 -11.47 27.19 10.17
N GLY A 78 -11.30 28.00 9.13
CA GLY A 78 -11.37 29.47 9.22
C GLY A 78 -10.08 30.18 9.65
N ARG A 79 -10.15 31.52 9.74
CA ARG A 79 -9.03 32.41 10.10
C ARG A 79 -8.57 32.27 11.55
N MET A 80 -9.46 31.87 12.46
CA MET A 80 -9.14 31.47 13.82
C MET A 80 -9.04 29.94 13.84
N ARG A 81 -7.84 29.44 13.95
CA ARG A 81 -7.38 28.06 13.81
C ARG A 81 -7.91 27.08 14.88
N ASP A 82 -8.91 27.48 15.67
CA ASP A 82 -9.33 26.76 16.89
C ASP A 82 -10.54 25.86 16.71
N THR A 83 -11.17 25.82 15.52
CA THR A 83 -12.35 24.99 15.30
C THR A 83 -12.05 23.78 14.42
N VAL A 84 -12.26 22.59 14.97
CA VAL A 84 -12.12 21.32 14.28
C VAL A 84 -13.32 21.06 13.37
N TYR A 85 -13.06 20.70 12.11
CA TYR A 85 -14.10 20.25 11.21
C TYR A 85 -14.17 18.70 11.20
N TYR A 86 -14.98 18.15 12.11
CA TYR A 86 -15.08 16.70 12.34
C TYR A 86 -15.31 15.84 11.10
N PRO A 87 -16.19 16.22 10.14
CA PRO A 87 -16.36 15.42 8.91
C PRO A 87 -15.07 15.30 8.11
N LEU A 88 -14.26 16.35 8.07
CA LEU A 88 -12.98 16.36 7.37
C LEU A 88 -11.97 15.44 8.07
N VAL A 89 -11.90 15.49 9.39
CA VAL A 89 -11.02 14.60 10.19
C VAL A 89 -11.41 13.16 9.99
N ALA A 90 -12.70 12.82 10.03
CA ALA A 90 -13.20 11.47 9.79
C ALA A 90 -12.86 10.98 8.37
N LEU A 91 -13.04 11.84 7.37
CA LEU A 91 -12.75 11.52 5.98
C LEU A 91 -11.26 11.25 5.75
N VAL A 92 -10.39 12.13 6.26
CA VAL A 92 -8.92 11.99 6.18
C VAL A 92 -8.46 10.72 6.89
N SER A 93 -8.99 10.46 8.09
CA SER A 93 -8.65 9.26 8.86
C SER A 93 -9.07 7.97 8.14
N ALA A 94 -10.25 7.95 7.54
CA ALA A 94 -10.73 6.82 6.75
C ALA A 94 -9.85 6.56 5.51
N ALA A 95 -9.42 7.62 4.83
CA ALA A 95 -8.52 7.50 3.69
C ALA A 95 -7.13 6.99 4.09
N GLN A 96 -6.59 7.46 5.21
CA GLN A 96 -5.31 6.96 5.74
C GLN A 96 -5.39 5.47 6.08
N LEU A 97 -6.50 5.01 6.70
CA LEU A 97 -6.72 3.59 6.95
C LEU A 97 -6.81 2.79 5.65
N ALA A 98 -7.55 3.28 4.66
CA ALA A 98 -7.65 2.61 3.36
C ALA A 98 -6.27 2.45 2.70
N MET A 99 -5.41 3.46 2.78
CA MET A 99 -4.04 3.39 2.28
C MET A 99 -3.19 2.37 3.03
N LEU A 100 -3.27 2.34 4.37
CA LEU A 100 -2.56 1.35 5.18
C LEU A 100 -3.00 -0.07 4.83
N VAL A 101 -4.30 -0.31 4.62
CA VAL A 101 -4.82 -1.59 4.16
C VAL A 101 -4.29 -1.95 2.77
N CYS A 102 -4.28 -1.01 1.82
CA CYS A 102 -3.69 -1.25 0.50
C CYS A 102 -2.22 -1.65 0.59
N LEU A 103 -1.42 -0.95 1.41
CA LEU A 103 -0.02 -1.27 1.63
C LEU A 103 0.15 -2.66 2.27
N ALA A 104 -0.65 -3.00 3.28
CA ALA A 104 -0.62 -4.33 3.90
C ALA A 104 -0.92 -5.43 2.89
N LEU A 105 -1.90 -5.23 2.00
CA LEU A 105 -2.25 -6.17 0.94
C LEU A 105 -1.14 -6.31 -0.11
N ILE A 106 -0.44 -5.22 -0.46
CA ILE A 106 0.72 -5.26 -1.36
C ILE A 106 1.81 -6.14 -0.74
N PHE A 107 2.20 -5.89 0.52
CA PHE A 107 3.24 -6.68 1.19
C PHE A 107 2.83 -8.13 1.41
N HIS A 108 1.54 -8.41 1.67
CA HIS A 108 1.00 -9.76 1.71
C HIS A 108 1.24 -10.50 0.38
N LYS A 109 0.90 -9.88 -0.75
CA LYS A 109 1.10 -10.48 -2.08
C LYS A 109 2.57 -10.62 -2.44
N VAL A 110 3.41 -9.65 -2.10
CA VAL A 110 4.86 -9.75 -2.30
C VAL A 110 5.45 -10.91 -1.50
N ALA A 111 5.06 -11.07 -0.24
CA ALA A 111 5.50 -12.20 0.59
C ALA A 111 5.08 -13.55 0.01
N ASP A 112 3.85 -13.66 -0.51
CA ASP A 112 3.33 -14.88 -1.16
C ASP A 112 4.11 -15.22 -2.44
N VAL A 113 4.36 -14.21 -3.29
CA VAL A 113 5.17 -14.37 -4.51
C VAL A 113 6.59 -14.83 -4.18
N CYS A 114 7.27 -14.18 -3.23
CA CYS A 114 8.63 -14.56 -2.82
C CYS A 114 8.68 -15.99 -2.25
N ARG A 115 7.66 -16.40 -1.47
CA ARG A 115 7.57 -17.76 -0.94
C ARG A 115 7.44 -18.78 -2.06
N ARG A 116 6.55 -18.56 -3.01
CA ARG A 116 6.33 -19.48 -4.15
C ARG A 116 7.55 -19.60 -5.05
N LEU A 117 8.26 -18.49 -5.27
CA LEU A 117 9.53 -18.53 -6.00
C LEU A 117 10.56 -19.41 -5.29
N ARG A 118 10.66 -19.28 -3.97
CA ARG A 118 11.56 -20.12 -3.17
C ARG A 118 11.16 -21.60 -3.26
N ASP A 119 9.88 -21.91 -3.07
CA ASP A 119 9.36 -23.28 -3.10
C ASP A 119 9.59 -23.94 -4.47
N TRP A 120 9.49 -23.16 -5.57
CA TRP A 120 9.82 -23.60 -6.92
C TRP A 120 11.32 -23.87 -7.09
N GLU A 121 12.18 -23.01 -6.53
CA GLU A 121 13.64 -23.24 -6.56
C GLU A 121 14.06 -24.49 -5.75
N GLU A 122 13.38 -24.78 -4.64
CA GLU A 122 13.68 -25.93 -3.78
C GLU A 122 13.15 -27.27 -4.38
N SER A 123 11.96 -27.24 -4.99
CA SER A 123 11.29 -28.49 -5.42
C SER A 123 11.85 -29.08 -6.72
N ARG A 124 12.49 -28.29 -7.57
CA ARG A 124 12.98 -28.67 -8.93
C ARG A 124 12.08 -29.64 -9.75
N ASP A 125 10.98 -30.08 -9.15
CA ASP A 125 10.01 -30.97 -9.80
C ASP A 125 9.08 -30.13 -10.68
N GLY A 126 9.26 -30.26 -11.98
CA GLY A 126 8.78 -29.47 -13.10
C GLY A 126 7.27 -29.32 -13.28
N LEU A 127 6.47 -29.26 -12.23
CA LEU A 127 5.00 -29.20 -12.36
C LEU A 127 4.41 -27.80 -12.49
N GLN A 128 5.10 -26.73 -12.11
CA GLN A 128 4.66 -25.36 -12.40
C GLN A 128 5.87 -24.44 -12.52
N GLY A 129 6.22 -24.03 -13.72
CA GLY A 129 7.27 -23.06 -13.96
C GLY A 129 6.99 -21.69 -13.31
N PRO A 130 7.99 -20.79 -13.30
CA PRO A 130 7.86 -19.45 -12.72
C PRO A 130 6.76 -18.62 -13.39
N PHE A 131 6.26 -19.03 -14.55
CA PHE A 131 5.21 -18.37 -15.33
C PHE A 131 3.81 -18.93 -15.00
N SER A 132 3.44 -18.98 -13.72
CA SER A 132 2.11 -19.47 -13.32
C SER A 132 1.04 -18.36 -13.41
N GLU A 133 -0.20 -18.75 -13.69
CA GLU A 133 -1.34 -17.81 -13.70
C GLU A 133 -1.50 -17.05 -12.37
N HIS A 134 -1.11 -17.67 -11.27
CA HIS A 134 -1.13 -17.07 -9.96
C HIS A 134 -0.15 -15.89 -9.86
N MET A 135 1.05 -16.01 -10.46
CA MET A 135 2.02 -14.90 -10.52
C MET A 135 1.45 -13.71 -11.30
N VAL A 136 0.88 -13.95 -12.48
CA VAL A 136 0.24 -12.92 -13.30
C VAL A 136 -0.84 -12.19 -12.51
N ARG A 137 -1.71 -12.94 -11.83
CA ARG A 137 -2.77 -12.36 -10.99
C ARG A 137 -2.22 -11.54 -9.83
N SER A 138 -1.15 -12.01 -9.18
CA SER A 138 -0.51 -11.30 -8.07
C SER A 138 0.11 -9.98 -8.54
N PHE A 139 0.83 -9.96 -9.66
CA PHE A 139 1.40 -8.74 -10.23
C PHE A 139 0.33 -7.75 -10.67
N ARG A 140 -0.76 -8.21 -11.30
CA ARG A 140 -1.90 -7.35 -11.64
C ARG A 140 -2.54 -6.73 -10.39
N PHE A 141 -2.73 -7.53 -9.34
CA PHE A 141 -3.29 -7.04 -8.08
C PHE A 141 -2.39 -5.99 -7.42
N VAL A 142 -1.09 -6.26 -7.30
CA VAL A 142 -0.11 -5.31 -6.76
C VAL A 142 -0.09 -4.02 -7.58
N GLY A 143 -0.05 -4.14 -8.91
CA GLY A 143 -0.11 -2.98 -9.82
C GLY A 143 -1.38 -2.14 -9.61
N THR A 144 -2.54 -2.79 -9.48
CA THR A 144 -3.81 -2.10 -9.20
C THR A 144 -3.78 -1.37 -7.85
N CYS A 145 -3.29 -2.01 -6.79
CA CYS A 145 -3.15 -1.38 -5.48
C CYS A 145 -2.19 -0.19 -5.50
N LEU A 146 -1.06 -0.31 -6.22
CA LEU A 146 -0.09 0.79 -6.38
C LEU A 146 -0.70 2.01 -7.09
N VAL A 147 -1.52 1.79 -8.13
CA VAL A 147 -2.23 2.89 -8.80
C VAL A 147 -3.37 3.43 -7.93
N ALA A 148 -4.03 2.60 -7.14
CA ALA A 148 -5.12 3.05 -6.27
C ALA A 148 -4.65 4.02 -5.18
N LEU A 149 -3.43 3.88 -4.66
CA LEU A 149 -2.89 4.77 -3.63
C LEU A 149 -2.91 6.26 -4.03
N PRO A 150 -2.29 6.69 -5.15
CA PRO A 150 -2.34 8.07 -5.58
C PRO A 150 -3.75 8.52 -6.00
N VAL A 151 -4.56 7.62 -6.59
CA VAL A 151 -5.94 7.95 -6.96
C VAL A 151 -6.77 8.29 -5.73
N VAL A 152 -6.67 7.52 -4.64
CA VAL A 152 -7.32 7.82 -3.37
C VAL A 152 -6.83 9.14 -2.81
N SER A 153 -5.51 9.41 -2.85
CA SER A 153 -4.93 10.67 -2.41
C SER A 153 -5.50 11.87 -3.18
N TRP A 154 -5.49 11.82 -4.49
CA TRP A 154 -5.98 12.90 -5.35
C TRP A 154 -7.49 13.13 -5.18
N LEU A 155 -8.27 12.05 -5.06
CA LEU A 155 -9.69 12.13 -4.77
C LEU A 155 -9.94 12.82 -3.43
N MET A 156 -9.16 12.47 -2.40
CA MET A 156 -9.22 13.09 -1.08
C MET A 156 -8.93 14.58 -1.14
N VAL A 157 -7.85 14.99 -1.83
CA VAL A 157 -7.51 16.40 -2.02
C VAL A 157 -8.64 17.15 -2.72
N ALA A 158 -9.22 16.56 -3.76
CA ALA A 158 -10.35 17.16 -4.47
C ALA A 158 -11.58 17.36 -3.58
N ILE A 159 -11.97 16.32 -2.81
CA ILE A 159 -13.10 16.40 -1.88
C ILE A 159 -12.84 17.43 -0.78
N CYS A 160 -11.65 17.41 -0.17
CA CYS A 160 -11.29 18.37 0.88
C CYS A 160 -11.25 19.81 0.36
N GLY A 161 -10.76 20.02 -0.87
CA GLY A 161 -10.80 21.32 -1.53
C GLY A 161 -12.22 21.83 -1.77
N LEU A 162 -13.13 20.95 -2.20
CA LEU A 162 -14.57 21.28 -2.34
C LEU A 162 -15.23 21.62 -1.00
N MET A 163 -14.76 21.02 0.09
CA MET A 163 -15.21 21.36 1.45
C MET A 163 -14.60 22.67 1.97
N GLY A 164 -13.77 23.35 1.18
CA GLY A 164 -13.13 24.62 1.56
C GLY A 164 -11.90 24.46 2.46
N ALA A 165 -11.33 23.25 2.56
CA ALA A 165 -10.08 23.03 3.25
C ALA A 165 -8.89 23.50 2.42
N SER A 166 -7.85 24.03 3.08
CA SER A 166 -6.58 24.29 2.41
C SER A 166 -5.85 22.98 2.18
N VAL A 167 -5.50 22.71 0.93
CA VAL A 167 -4.81 21.49 0.49
C VAL A 167 -3.54 21.83 -0.24
N SER A 168 -2.51 21.04 -0.07
CA SER A 168 -1.32 21.07 -0.90
C SER A 168 -1.03 19.67 -1.43
N ALA A 169 -0.58 19.59 -2.67
CA ALA A 169 -0.27 18.34 -3.34
C ALA A 169 1.08 18.46 -4.05
N GLY A 170 1.92 17.45 -3.89
CA GLY A 170 3.16 17.27 -4.63
C GLY A 170 3.00 16.28 -5.79
N LEU A 171 4.09 16.02 -6.47
CA LEU A 171 4.16 15.05 -7.59
C LEU A 171 4.76 13.71 -7.19
N GLY A 172 5.19 13.54 -5.92
CA GLY A 172 5.86 12.31 -5.45
C GLY A 172 4.97 11.07 -5.57
N SER A 173 3.65 11.24 -5.44
CA SER A 173 2.68 10.15 -5.59
C SER A 173 2.65 9.56 -7.01
N THR A 174 3.10 10.28 -8.05
CA THR A 174 3.18 9.77 -9.42
C THR A 174 4.13 8.59 -9.56
N VAL A 175 5.14 8.47 -8.70
CA VAL A 175 6.06 7.32 -8.67
C VAL A 175 5.30 6.01 -8.45
N PHE A 176 4.26 6.00 -7.61
CA PHE A 176 3.43 4.81 -7.39
C PHE A 176 2.64 4.42 -8.63
N VAL A 177 2.17 5.40 -9.42
CA VAL A 177 1.53 5.13 -10.73
C VAL A 177 2.52 4.44 -11.67
N MET A 178 3.74 4.97 -11.78
CA MET A 178 4.77 4.38 -12.64
C MET A 178 5.10 2.94 -12.20
N LEU A 179 5.28 2.70 -10.90
CA LEU A 179 5.52 1.36 -10.37
C LEU A 179 4.34 0.42 -10.64
N GLY A 180 3.10 0.91 -10.51
CA GLY A 180 1.91 0.14 -10.82
C GLY A 180 1.82 -0.27 -12.29
N LEU A 181 2.13 0.66 -13.20
CA LEU A 181 2.20 0.38 -14.64
C LEU A 181 3.32 -0.62 -14.97
N LEU A 182 4.47 -0.52 -14.32
CA LEU A 182 5.54 -1.51 -14.46
C LEU A 182 5.08 -2.91 -13.99
N CYS A 183 4.36 -3.00 -12.87
CA CYS A 183 3.79 -4.27 -12.42
C CYS A 183 2.79 -4.85 -13.43
N TRP A 184 1.96 -4.03 -14.07
CA TRP A 184 1.04 -4.48 -15.12
C TRP A 184 1.79 -4.94 -16.38
N SER A 185 2.83 -4.21 -16.78
CA SER A 185 3.69 -4.60 -17.89
C SER A 185 4.38 -5.94 -17.61
N LEU A 186 4.93 -6.15 -16.42
CA LEU A 186 5.50 -7.41 -16.00
C LEU A 186 4.46 -8.54 -16.01
N ALA A 187 3.25 -8.28 -15.52
CA ALA A 187 2.17 -9.27 -15.56
C ALA A 187 1.86 -9.74 -16.99
N HIS A 188 1.88 -8.81 -17.96
CA HIS A 188 1.68 -9.16 -19.38
C HIS A 188 2.83 -10.00 -19.95
N VAL A 189 4.07 -9.68 -19.60
CA VAL A 189 5.24 -10.49 -20.00
C VAL A 189 5.15 -11.90 -19.43
N PHE A 190 4.76 -12.05 -18.14
CA PHE A 190 4.57 -13.37 -17.54
C PHE A 190 3.42 -14.17 -18.17
N GLU A 191 2.35 -13.49 -18.56
CA GLU A 191 1.22 -14.10 -19.26
C GLU A 191 1.65 -14.66 -20.64
N SER A 192 2.42 -13.87 -21.39
CA SER A 192 2.98 -14.29 -22.68
C SER A 192 3.96 -15.46 -22.51
N GLY A 193 4.80 -15.44 -21.48
CA GLY A 193 5.71 -16.54 -21.15
C GLY A 193 4.97 -17.83 -20.77
N ALA A 194 3.88 -17.73 -20.02
CA ALA A 194 3.04 -18.87 -19.66
C ALA A 194 2.35 -19.49 -20.89
N ALA A 195 1.92 -18.66 -21.86
CA ALA A 195 1.35 -19.15 -23.12
C ALA A 195 2.36 -19.93 -23.94
N MET A 196 3.58 -19.41 -24.13
CA MET A 196 4.66 -20.08 -24.83
C MET A 196 5.03 -21.43 -24.18
N GLN A 197 5.07 -21.48 -22.84
CA GLN A 197 5.37 -22.71 -22.12
C GLN A 197 4.30 -23.79 -22.38
N ARG A 198 3.01 -23.43 -22.36
CA ARG A 198 1.91 -24.35 -22.64
C ARG A 198 1.96 -24.90 -24.09
N GLU A 199 2.33 -24.06 -25.04
CA GLU A 199 2.49 -24.50 -26.45
C GLU A 199 3.63 -25.51 -26.57
N MET A 200 4.74 -25.33 -25.86
CA MET A 200 5.85 -26.29 -25.86
C MET A 200 5.50 -27.59 -25.15
N ASP A 201 4.79 -27.55 -24.02
CA ASP A 201 4.35 -28.74 -23.29
C ASP A 201 3.30 -29.57 -24.08
N GLY A 202 2.55 -28.93 -24.98
CA GLY A 202 1.57 -29.60 -25.85
C GLY A 202 2.17 -30.22 -27.10
N LEU A 203 3.46 -30.01 -27.39
CA LEU A 203 4.17 -30.57 -28.56
C LEU A 203 4.98 -31.83 -28.22
N VAL A 204 5.03 -32.25 -26.97
CA VAL A 204 5.69 -33.45 -26.44
C VAL A 204 4.65 -34.50 -26.11
#